data_5d9c5e06ca20df94440a4eae301428cf
#
_entry.id   5d9c5e06ca20df94440a4eae301428cf
#
_cell.length_a   1.000
_cell.length_b   1.000
_cell.length_c   1.000
_cell.angle_alpha   90.00
_cell.angle_beta   90.00
_cell.angle_gamma   90.00
#
_symmetry.space_group_name_H-M   'P 1'
#
loop_
_entity.id
_entity.type
_entity.pdbx_description
1 polymer ?
#
loop_
_entity_poly.entity_id
_entity_poly.type
_entity_poly.pdbx_seq_one_letter_code
_entity_poly.pdbx_strand_id
1 'polypeptide(L)'
;MRNLHLVNEYIGRPWVAGGRGPHEFDCWGLFLNVQRTCYGRQLAEIPVDATNLRAVLKGFQAHPERQRWAAVAHPHDCVDGDAVLMRQSRYPVHVGVWLGVDGGGVLHCMQGAGVVFQRIEHLALHGWQVEGTYRFKGVQ
;
A
#
# COMPACT_ATOMS: atom_id res chain seq x y z
N MET A 1 -17.82 1.46 8.97
CA MET A 1 -18.58 2.11 7.89
C MET A 1 -17.70 3.02 7.07
N ARG A 2 -16.91 3.85 7.74
CA ARG A 2 -16.00 4.75 7.04
C ARG A 2 -15.03 4.00 6.13
N ASN A 3 -14.44 2.90 6.62
CA ASN A 3 -13.48 2.13 5.85
C ASN A 3 -14.11 1.42 4.66
N LEU A 4 -15.31 0.91 4.84
CA LEU A 4 -16.03 0.24 3.74
C LEU A 4 -16.35 1.25 2.63
N HIS A 5 -16.75 2.44 3.01
CA HIS A 5 -17.00 3.51 2.05
C HIS A 5 -15.73 3.87 1.27
N LEU A 6 -14.60 3.96 1.98
CA LEU A 6 -13.31 4.23 1.38
C LEU A 6 -12.96 3.14 0.36
N VAL A 7 -13.08 1.87 0.75
CA VAL A 7 -12.80 0.76 -0.15
C VAL A 7 -13.65 0.87 -1.41
N ASN A 8 -14.95 1.12 -1.24
CA ASN A 8 -15.86 1.20 -2.38
C ASN A 8 -15.52 2.35 -3.34
N GLU A 9 -14.96 3.43 -2.83
CA GLU A 9 -14.56 4.54 -3.69
C GLU A 9 -13.36 4.22 -4.57
N TYR A 10 -12.45 3.40 -4.08
CA TYR A 10 -11.19 3.14 -4.80
C TYR A 10 -11.23 1.87 -5.63
N ILE A 11 -12.00 0.88 -5.22
CA ILE A 11 -11.99 -0.44 -5.88
C ILE A 11 -12.30 -0.31 -7.36
N GLY A 12 -11.53 -1.04 -8.18
CA GLY A 12 -11.75 -1.11 -9.61
C GLY A 12 -11.05 -0.06 -10.44
N ARG A 13 -10.43 0.93 -9.82
CA ARG A 13 -9.69 1.92 -10.59
C ARG A 13 -8.44 1.28 -11.18
N PRO A 14 -8.10 1.61 -12.45
CA PRO A 14 -7.06 0.88 -13.16
C PRO A 14 -5.66 1.20 -12.68
N TRP A 15 -4.76 0.23 -12.90
CA TRP A 15 -3.34 0.41 -12.69
C TRP A 15 -2.70 1.02 -13.94
N VAL A 16 -1.95 2.10 -13.75
CA VAL A 16 -1.17 2.75 -14.81
C VAL A 16 0.18 3.15 -14.21
N ALA A 17 1.26 2.84 -14.90
CA ALA A 17 2.60 3.20 -14.44
C ALA A 17 2.68 4.70 -14.20
N GLY A 18 3.14 5.08 -13.00
CA GLY A 18 3.23 6.47 -12.60
C GLY A 18 1.91 7.11 -12.22
N GLY A 19 0.81 6.35 -12.20
CA GLY A 19 -0.51 6.89 -11.86
C GLY A 19 -0.56 7.42 -10.43
N ARG A 20 -1.13 8.61 -10.27
CA ARG A 20 -1.22 9.29 -8.97
C ARG A 20 -2.65 9.66 -8.61
N GLY A 21 -3.62 9.25 -9.40
CA GLY A 21 -5.03 9.49 -9.18
C GLY A 21 -5.53 10.76 -9.86
N PRO A 22 -6.82 11.06 -9.70
CA PRO A 22 -7.80 10.29 -8.91
C PRO A 22 -8.38 9.08 -9.62
N HIS A 23 -8.16 8.91 -10.92
CA HIS A 23 -8.83 7.88 -11.70
C HIS A 23 -7.98 6.63 -11.94
N GLU A 24 -6.67 6.76 -11.83
CA GLU A 24 -5.73 5.68 -12.10
C GLU A 24 -4.53 5.80 -11.18
N PHE A 25 -3.94 4.65 -10.84
CA PHE A 25 -2.86 4.60 -9.85
C PHE A 25 -1.84 3.54 -10.23
N ASP A 26 -0.60 3.69 -9.78
CA ASP A 26 0.27 2.55 -9.53
C ASP A 26 0.21 2.25 -8.03
N CYS A 27 1.00 1.29 -7.55
CA CYS A 27 0.90 0.88 -6.15
C CYS A 27 1.28 2.01 -5.19
N TRP A 28 2.34 2.75 -5.52
CA TRP A 28 2.76 3.86 -4.67
C TRP A 28 1.78 5.02 -4.77
N GLY A 29 1.26 5.28 -5.97
CA GLY A 29 0.28 6.34 -6.18
C GLY A 29 -1.00 6.14 -5.38
N LEU A 30 -1.52 4.92 -5.33
CA LEU A 30 -2.67 4.62 -4.50
C LEU A 30 -2.35 4.86 -3.03
N PHE A 31 -1.21 4.35 -2.59
CA PHE A 31 -0.78 4.52 -1.20
C PHE A 31 -0.72 6.00 -0.82
N LEU A 32 -0.06 6.81 -1.64
CA LEU A 32 0.04 8.25 -1.41
C LEU A 32 -1.33 8.91 -1.33
N ASN A 33 -2.21 8.56 -2.27
CA ASN A 33 -3.52 9.19 -2.36
C ASN A 33 -4.37 8.89 -1.13
N VAL A 34 -4.40 7.63 -0.71
CA VAL A 34 -5.17 7.23 0.48
C VAL A 34 -4.61 7.93 1.73
N GLN A 35 -3.28 7.94 1.87
CA GLN A 35 -2.67 8.56 3.05
C GLN A 35 -3.00 10.05 3.12
N ARG A 36 -2.92 10.75 2.00
CA ARG A 36 -3.22 12.18 1.97
C ARG A 36 -4.70 12.46 2.17
N THR A 37 -5.54 11.77 1.42
CA THR A 37 -6.97 12.06 1.37
C THR A 37 -7.69 11.61 2.62
N CYS A 38 -7.33 10.44 3.16
CA CYS A 38 -8.07 9.82 4.25
C CYS A 38 -7.44 10.09 5.62
N TYR A 39 -6.13 10.31 5.65
CA TYR A 39 -5.42 10.46 6.93
C TYR A 39 -4.64 11.76 7.03
N GLY A 40 -4.67 12.60 6.02
CA GLY A 40 -4.01 13.91 6.05
C GLY A 40 -2.50 13.86 6.12
N ARG A 41 -1.89 12.78 5.63
CA ARG A 41 -0.44 12.57 5.69
C ARG A 41 0.21 12.99 4.37
N GLN A 42 1.17 13.90 4.45
CA GLN A 42 1.94 14.33 3.29
C GLN A 42 3.20 13.48 3.20
N LEU A 43 3.23 12.58 2.25
CA LEU A 43 4.33 11.65 2.07
C LEU A 43 5.14 12.02 0.83
N ALA A 44 6.42 11.62 0.84
CA ALA A 44 7.32 11.93 -0.25
C ALA A 44 7.03 11.06 -1.48
N GLU A 45 7.23 11.65 -2.66
CA GLU A 45 7.27 10.87 -3.89
C GLU A 45 8.54 10.03 -3.92
N ILE A 46 8.39 8.82 -4.43
CA ILE A 46 9.55 7.98 -4.71
C ILE A 46 9.67 7.91 -6.22
N PRO A 47 10.68 8.57 -6.80
CA PRO A 47 10.81 8.66 -8.25
C PRO A 47 11.44 7.39 -8.83
N VAL A 48 10.69 6.30 -8.82
CA VAL A 48 11.14 5.02 -9.36
C VAL A 48 10.17 4.55 -10.44
N ASP A 49 10.70 3.74 -11.35
CA ASP A 49 9.89 3.13 -12.39
C ASP A 49 9.07 1.99 -11.77
N ALA A 50 7.75 2.17 -11.74
CA ALA A 50 6.85 1.20 -11.13
C ALA A 50 6.82 -0.14 -11.88
N THR A 51 7.35 -0.19 -13.09
CA THR A 51 7.47 -1.45 -13.81
C THR A 51 8.73 -2.23 -13.46
N ASN A 52 9.64 -1.59 -12.73
CA ASN A 52 10.87 -2.22 -12.26
C ASN A 52 10.75 -2.39 -10.74
N LEU A 53 10.22 -3.54 -10.33
CA LEU A 53 9.92 -3.80 -8.93
C LEU A 53 11.16 -3.80 -8.04
N ARG A 54 12.30 -4.23 -8.58
CA ARG A 54 13.56 -4.20 -7.83
C ARG A 54 13.98 -2.76 -7.53
N ALA A 55 13.82 -1.86 -8.49
CA ALA A 55 14.11 -0.45 -8.29
C ALA A 55 13.14 0.18 -7.29
N VAL A 56 11.87 -0.22 -7.33
CA VAL A 56 10.87 0.25 -6.36
C VAL A 56 11.28 -0.14 -4.94
N LEU A 57 11.68 -1.40 -4.75
CA LEU A 57 12.13 -1.87 -3.43
C LEU A 57 13.32 -1.07 -2.94
N LYS A 58 14.34 -0.98 -3.78
CA LYS A 58 15.57 -0.28 -3.41
C LYS A 58 15.29 1.19 -3.08
N GLY A 59 14.45 1.82 -3.90
CA GLY A 59 14.07 3.21 -3.67
C GLY A 59 13.33 3.39 -2.36
N PHE A 60 12.39 2.51 -2.06
CA PHE A 60 11.63 2.59 -0.81
C PHE A 60 12.52 2.39 0.40
N GLN A 61 13.35 1.34 0.40
CA GLN A 61 14.19 1.03 1.56
C GLN A 61 15.26 2.08 1.83
N ALA A 62 15.79 2.69 0.78
CA ALA A 62 16.83 3.70 0.90
C ALA A 62 16.29 5.11 1.10
N HIS A 63 15.00 5.32 0.87
CA HIS A 63 14.42 6.64 0.90
C HIS A 63 14.23 7.12 2.34
N PRO A 64 14.50 8.42 2.64
CA PRO A 64 14.28 8.95 3.99
C PRO A 64 12.85 8.80 4.50
N GLU A 65 11.86 8.70 3.59
CA GLU A 65 10.47 8.48 3.97
C GLU A 65 10.31 7.25 4.86
N ARG A 66 11.12 6.21 4.63
CA ARG A 66 11.06 4.98 5.43
C ARG A 66 11.25 5.24 6.92
N GLN A 67 12.02 6.27 7.27
CA GLN A 67 12.30 6.60 8.67
C GLN A 67 11.11 7.21 9.40
N ARG A 68 10.09 7.65 8.67
CA ARG A 68 8.88 8.21 9.27
C ARG A 68 7.90 7.12 9.73
N TRP A 69 8.26 5.87 9.56
CA TRP A 69 7.41 4.72 9.84
C TRP A 69 8.06 3.79 10.85
N ALA A 70 7.29 3.30 11.81
CA ALA A 70 7.76 2.35 12.81
C ALA A 70 7.21 0.97 12.51
N ALA A 71 8.01 -0.06 12.70
CA ALA A 71 7.59 -1.42 12.46
C ALA A 71 6.45 -1.82 13.40
N VAL A 72 5.48 -2.57 12.86
CA VAL A 72 4.41 -3.21 13.62
C VAL A 72 4.74 -4.70 13.65
N ALA A 73 4.70 -5.30 14.84
CA ALA A 73 5.22 -6.66 15.01
C ALA A 73 4.48 -7.72 14.20
N HIS A 74 3.17 -7.60 14.11
CA HIS A 74 2.33 -8.57 13.40
C HIS A 74 1.24 -7.88 12.62
N PRO A 75 0.81 -8.45 11.46
CA PRO A 75 -0.31 -7.88 10.71
C PRO A 75 -1.58 -7.74 11.55
N HIS A 76 -1.78 -8.62 12.54
CA HIS A 76 -2.94 -8.54 13.43
C HIS A 76 -2.94 -7.32 14.34
N ASP A 77 -1.79 -6.69 14.49
CA ASP A 77 -1.66 -5.49 15.31
C ASP A 77 -1.85 -4.21 14.51
N CYS A 78 -2.08 -4.32 13.20
CA CYS A 78 -2.26 -3.17 12.34
C CYS A 78 -3.54 -2.41 12.66
N VAL A 79 -3.50 -1.11 12.42
CA VAL A 79 -4.66 -0.23 12.49
C VAL A 79 -4.83 0.46 11.15
N ASP A 80 -5.99 1.08 10.97
CA ASP A 80 -6.32 1.77 9.72
C ASP A 80 -5.23 2.74 9.30
N GLY A 81 -4.79 2.61 8.06
CA GLY A 81 -3.77 3.48 7.51
C GLY A 81 -2.35 2.96 7.63
N ASP A 82 -2.14 1.84 8.30
CA ASP A 82 -0.80 1.25 8.37
C ASP A 82 -0.36 0.78 6.99
N ALA A 83 0.95 0.81 6.76
CA ALA A 83 1.53 0.35 5.50
C ALA A 83 1.80 -1.15 5.57
N VAL A 84 1.49 -1.85 4.48
CA VAL A 84 1.81 -3.26 4.35
C VAL A 84 2.73 -3.42 3.14
N LEU A 85 3.96 -3.86 3.39
CA LEU A 85 4.88 -4.21 2.32
C LEU A 85 4.71 -5.68 2.00
N MET A 86 4.55 -5.97 0.72
CA MET A 86 4.29 -7.32 0.25
C MET A 86 5.22 -7.66 -0.91
N ARG A 87 5.39 -8.95 -1.16
CA ARG A 87 6.08 -9.41 -2.34
C ARG A 87 5.39 -10.61 -2.96
N GLN A 88 5.62 -10.82 -4.22
CA GLN A 88 5.12 -11.97 -4.96
C GLN A 88 6.31 -12.66 -5.59
N SER A 89 6.52 -13.94 -5.21
CA SER A 89 7.56 -14.77 -5.80
C SER A 89 8.93 -14.07 -5.76
N ARG A 90 9.52 -13.82 -6.91
CA ARG A 90 10.85 -13.20 -7.03
C ARG A 90 10.78 -11.69 -7.21
N TYR A 91 9.59 -11.11 -7.13
CA TYR A 91 9.42 -9.67 -7.29
C TYR A 91 9.03 -9.07 -5.93
N PRO A 92 10.03 -8.71 -5.14
CA PRO A 92 9.70 -8.02 -3.92
C PRO A 92 9.18 -6.63 -4.26
N VAL A 93 8.20 -6.25 -3.55
CA VAL A 93 7.80 -4.92 -3.24
C VAL A 93 6.58 -4.42 -3.95
N HIS A 94 5.64 -4.49 -3.16
CA HIS A 94 4.36 -3.89 -3.41
C HIS A 94 3.94 -3.27 -2.08
N VAL A 95 3.21 -2.19 -2.11
CA VAL A 95 2.74 -1.54 -0.89
C VAL A 95 1.24 -1.39 -0.95
N GLY A 96 0.62 -1.57 0.19
CA GLY A 96 -0.80 -1.32 0.35
C GLY A 96 -1.12 -0.69 1.68
N VAL A 97 -2.38 -0.37 1.89
CA VAL A 97 -2.88 0.26 3.10
C VAL A 97 -3.72 -0.76 3.86
N TRP A 98 -3.41 -0.97 5.14
CA TRP A 98 -4.20 -1.84 5.98
C TRP A 98 -5.48 -1.13 6.40
N LEU A 99 -6.61 -1.83 6.29
CA LEU A 99 -7.92 -1.33 6.71
C LEU A 99 -8.66 -2.41 7.48
N GLY A 100 -9.36 -2.00 8.54
CA GLY A 100 -10.13 -2.91 9.38
C GLY A 100 -11.48 -3.25 8.80
N VAL A 101 -11.50 -3.79 7.59
CA VAL A 101 -12.70 -4.25 6.90
C VAL A 101 -12.66 -5.75 6.85
N ASP A 102 -13.78 -6.42 7.13
CA ASP A 102 -13.89 -7.88 7.07
C ASP A 102 -12.80 -8.60 7.87
N GLY A 103 -12.50 -8.08 9.05
CA GLY A 103 -11.46 -8.68 9.91
C GLY A 103 -10.05 -8.20 9.60
N GLY A 104 -9.92 -7.29 8.66
CA GLY A 104 -8.64 -6.70 8.29
C GLY A 104 -8.12 -7.18 6.96
N GLY A 105 -7.62 -6.25 6.18
CA GLY A 105 -7.07 -6.55 4.87
C GLY A 105 -6.30 -5.38 4.30
N VAL A 106 -5.94 -5.51 3.03
CA VAL A 106 -5.05 -4.57 2.36
C VAL A 106 -5.71 -4.03 1.09
N LEU A 107 -5.77 -2.72 1.00
CA LEU A 107 -6.17 -2.01 -0.21
C LEU A 107 -4.90 -1.72 -1.00
N HIS A 108 -4.81 -2.23 -2.21
CA HIS A 108 -3.61 -2.03 -3.03
C HIS A 108 -3.94 -2.04 -4.52
N CYS A 109 -3.02 -1.52 -5.32
CA CYS A 109 -3.22 -1.41 -6.76
C CYS A 109 -2.25 -2.31 -7.50
N MET A 110 -2.77 -3.31 -8.21
CA MET A 110 -1.98 -4.35 -8.86
C MET A 110 -1.95 -4.14 -10.37
N GLN A 111 -0.77 -4.31 -10.95
CA GLN A 111 -0.67 -4.35 -12.40
C GLN A 111 -1.54 -5.48 -12.93
N GLY A 112 -2.38 -5.17 -13.91
CA GLY A 112 -3.28 -6.14 -14.53
C GLY A 112 -4.64 -6.27 -13.86
N ALA A 113 -4.79 -5.80 -12.62
CA ALA A 113 -6.06 -5.92 -11.90
C ALA A 113 -6.61 -4.58 -11.41
N GLY A 114 -5.73 -3.59 -11.21
CA GLY A 114 -6.15 -2.32 -10.64
C GLY A 114 -6.27 -2.38 -9.12
N VAL A 115 -7.10 -1.51 -8.57
CA VAL A 115 -7.28 -1.43 -7.12
C VAL A 115 -8.17 -2.56 -6.63
N VAL A 116 -7.65 -3.31 -5.66
CA VAL A 116 -8.36 -4.42 -5.03
C VAL A 116 -8.23 -4.31 -3.51
N PHE A 117 -9.16 -4.93 -2.80
CA PHE A 117 -9.06 -5.13 -1.36
C PHE A 117 -9.01 -6.62 -1.09
N GLN A 118 -7.97 -7.08 -0.40
CA GLN A 118 -7.78 -8.49 -0.11
C GLN A 118 -7.61 -8.69 1.39
N ARG A 119 -8.37 -9.59 1.96
CA ARG A 119 -8.29 -9.90 3.38
C ARG A 119 -6.90 -10.44 3.71
N ILE A 120 -6.43 -10.10 4.90
CA ILE A 120 -5.06 -10.46 5.31
C ILE A 120 -4.81 -11.96 5.22
N GLU A 121 -5.76 -12.79 5.63
CA GLU A 121 -5.59 -14.23 5.58
C GLU A 121 -5.70 -14.80 4.17
N HIS A 122 -6.16 -14.01 3.20
CA HIS A 122 -6.26 -14.47 1.81
C HIS A 122 -5.09 -14.02 0.92
N LEU A 123 -4.19 -13.20 1.45
CA LEU A 123 -3.07 -12.70 0.65
C LEU A 123 -2.23 -13.83 0.08
N ALA A 124 -1.96 -14.86 0.88
CA ALA A 124 -1.15 -16.00 0.42
C ALA A 124 -1.80 -16.74 -0.74
N LEU A 125 -3.15 -16.80 -0.76
CA LEU A 125 -3.88 -17.45 -1.85
C LEU A 125 -3.68 -16.72 -3.18
N HIS A 126 -3.35 -15.44 -3.13
CA HIS A 126 -3.10 -14.63 -4.31
C HIS A 126 -1.60 -14.47 -4.58
N GLY A 127 -0.78 -15.25 -3.90
CA GLY A 127 0.66 -15.26 -4.13
C GLY A 127 1.44 -14.21 -3.38
N TRP A 128 0.81 -13.49 -2.46
CA TRP A 128 1.48 -12.42 -1.71
C TRP A 128 2.07 -12.94 -0.42
N GLN A 129 3.30 -12.49 -0.13
CA GLN A 129 3.91 -12.62 1.20
C GLN A 129 4.04 -11.24 1.80
N VAL A 130 3.67 -11.11 3.08
CA VAL A 130 3.86 -9.86 3.80
C VAL A 130 5.32 -9.79 4.26
N GLU A 131 6.02 -8.76 3.81
CA GLU A 131 7.41 -8.53 4.19
C GLU A 131 7.52 -7.71 5.46
N GLY A 132 6.56 -6.84 5.71
CA GLY A 132 6.55 -6.04 6.92
C GLY A 132 5.34 -5.13 6.97
N THR A 133 5.05 -4.70 8.17
CA THR A 133 3.95 -3.78 8.44
C THR A 133 4.50 -2.60 9.22
N TYR A 134 4.04 -1.38 8.90
CA TYR A 134 4.62 -0.16 9.43
C TYR A 134 3.56 0.86 9.74
N ARG A 135 3.77 1.58 10.83
CA ARG A 135 2.86 2.63 11.28
C ARG A 135 3.51 3.99 11.14
N PHE A 136 2.75 4.95 10.63
CA PHE A 136 3.24 6.30 10.46
C PHE A 136 3.49 6.95 11.82
N LYS A 137 4.69 7.48 12.01
CA LYS A 137 5.07 8.14 13.27
C LYS A 137 4.78 9.63 13.28
N GLY A 138 4.49 10.18 12.11
CA GLY A 138 4.29 11.59 11.97
C GLY A 138 5.57 12.32 11.58
N VAL A 139 5.43 13.64 11.45
CA VAL A 139 6.54 14.53 11.10
C VAL A 139 7.13 15.09 12.37
N GLN A 140 8.42 14.99 12.49
CA GLN A 140 9.14 15.60 13.61
C GLN A 140 10.11 16.64 13.12
#